data_aa209be4424053f2f77b9df9eb48b1b4
#
_entry.id   aa209be4424053f2f77b9df9eb48b1b4
#
_cell.length_a   1.000
_cell.length_b   1.000
_cell.length_c   1.000
_cell.angle_alpha   90.00
_cell.angle_beta   90.00
_cell.angle_gamma   90.00
#
_symmetry.space_group_name_H-M   'P 1'
#
loop_
_entity.id
_entity.type
_entity.pdbx_description
1 polymer ?
#
loop_
_entity_poly.entity_id
_entity_poly.type
_entity_poly.pdbx_seq_one_letter_code
_entity_poly.pdbx_strand_id
1 'polypeptide(L)'
;MFTARRVLYGLIIVIALIQFVPVQHTNPAAPDPVVFADPQAETIARRACYDCHSNEIVNWPWYAKVAPVSWYVVHHINEGREAYNFSDVAGTLANSHQHHHDGEDAHEPITVATLIEHASEHITEGDMPPAYYTLMHNDAVLSEADKATLIAGITQALNDH
;
A
#
# COMPACT_ATOMS: atom_id res chain seq x y z
N MET A 1 42.44 9.63 15.01
CA MET A 1 41.09 9.83 15.60
C MET A 1 40.31 10.82 14.76
N PHE A 2 39.24 10.41 14.11
CA PHE A 2 38.32 11.34 13.45
C PHE A 2 37.61 12.16 14.52
N THR A 3 37.63 13.48 14.41
CA THR A 3 36.90 14.31 15.36
C THR A 3 35.39 14.18 15.08
N ALA A 4 34.53 14.16 16.11
CA ALA A 4 33.07 14.08 15.99
C ALA A 4 32.51 15.07 14.94
N ARG A 5 33.13 16.24 14.83
CA ARG A 5 32.79 17.28 13.84
C ARG A 5 33.00 16.83 12.40
N ARG A 6 34.05 16.04 12.10
CA ARG A 6 34.28 15.50 10.73
C ARG A 6 33.26 14.43 10.39
N VAL A 7 32.90 13.59 11.36
CA VAL A 7 31.86 12.57 11.19
C VAL A 7 30.52 13.25 10.90
N LEU A 8 30.17 14.29 11.67
CA LEU A 8 28.92 15.04 11.46
C LEU A 8 28.86 15.67 10.06
N TYR A 9 29.94 16.31 9.60
CA TYR A 9 29.98 16.87 8.25
C TYR A 9 29.87 15.78 7.18
N GLY A 10 30.51 14.64 7.37
CA GLY A 10 30.34 13.50 6.47
C GLY A 10 28.91 13.02 6.37
N LEU A 11 28.21 12.88 7.49
CA LEU A 11 26.78 12.52 7.53
C LEU A 11 25.90 13.55 6.81
N ILE A 12 26.12 14.85 7.05
CA ILE A 12 25.35 15.90 6.37
C ILE A 12 25.56 15.84 4.85
N ILE A 13 26.79 15.62 4.39
CA ILE A 13 27.11 15.49 2.97
C ILE A 13 26.38 14.25 2.39
N VAL A 14 26.45 13.12 3.07
CA VAL A 14 25.74 11.90 2.62
C VAL A 14 24.23 12.14 2.53
N ILE A 15 23.62 12.73 3.56
CA ILE A 15 22.19 13.06 3.56
C ILE A 15 21.85 14.00 2.41
N ALA A 16 22.70 14.97 2.12
CA ALA A 16 22.48 15.89 0.99
C ALA A 16 22.62 15.17 -0.36
N LEU A 17 23.59 14.27 -0.49
CA LEU A 17 23.84 13.55 -1.75
C LEU A 17 22.73 12.55 -2.07
N ILE A 18 22.18 11.85 -1.08
CA ILE A 18 21.10 10.87 -1.31
C ILE A 18 19.81 11.56 -1.80
N GLN A 19 19.62 12.89 -1.59
CA GLN A 19 18.46 13.59 -2.13
C GLN A 19 18.47 13.67 -3.67
N PHE A 20 19.61 13.47 -4.32
CA PHE A 20 19.72 13.45 -5.78
C PHE A 20 19.35 12.08 -6.39
N VAL A 21 19.09 11.06 -5.59
CA VAL A 21 18.60 9.77 -6.09
C VAL A 21 17.09 9.90 -6.33
N PRO A 22 16.63 9.89 -7.59
CA PRO A 22 15.24 10.14 -7.90
C PRO A 22 14.34 8.99 -7.45
N VAL A 23 13.15 9.32 -6.96
CA VAL A 23 12.07 8.39 -6.68
C VAL A 23 10.87 8.76 -7.55
N GLN A 24 10.27 7.77 -8.17
CA GLN A 24 9.13 8.02 -9.04
C GLN A 24 7.82 8.03 -8.23
N HIS A 25 7.15 9.18 -8.24
CA HIS A 25 5.81 9.36 -7.67
C HIS A 25 4.80 9.29 -8.81
N THR A 26 4.46 8.07 -9.23
CA THR A 26 3.61 7.85 -10.39
C THR A 26 2.29 7.19 -10.01
N ASN A 27 1.23 7.56 -10.73
CA ASN A 27 -0.02 6.84 -10.78
C ASN A 27 -0.11 6.18 -12.16
N PRO A 28 0.12 4.86 -12.27
CA PRO A 28 -0.14 4.12 -13.50
C PRO A 28 -1.60 4.22 -13.93
N ALA A 29 -1.93 3.76 -15.13
CA ALA A 29 -3.31 3.65 -15.55
C ALA A 29 -4.12 2.75 -14.58
N ALA A 30 -5.42 2.98 -14.51
CA ALA A 30 -6.38 2.16 -13.76
C ALA A 30 -7.23 1.36 -14.77
N PRO A 31 -6.71 0.24 -15.31
CA PRO A 31 -7.36 -0.46 -16.42
C PRO A 31 -8.60 -1.24 -15.97
N ASP A 32 -8.66 -1.62 -14.68
CA ASP A 32 -9.69 -2.52 -14.18
C ASP A 32 -10.03 -2.19 -12.71
N PRO A 33 -10.63 -1.00 -12.44
CA PRO A 33 -10.86 -0.51 -11.09
C PRO A 33 -12.02 -1.21 -10.41
N VAL A 34 -11.87 -1.45 -9.11
CA VAL A 34 -12.96 -1.89 -8.24
C VAL A 34 -14.08 -0.84 -8.20
N VAL A 35 -15.32 -1.30 -8.29
CA VAL A 35 -16.52 -0.46 -8.16
C VAL A 35 -17.26 -0.83 -6.89
N PHE A 36 -17.24 0.05 -5.89
CA PHE A 36 -18.00 -0.14 -4.67
C PHE A 36 -19.47 0.21 -4.89
N ALA A 37 -20.37 -0.70 -4.53
CA ALA A 37 -21.82 -0.41 -4.51
C ALA A 37 -22.20 0.42 -3.28
N ASP A 38 -21.46 0.29 -2.17
CA ASP A 38 -21.65 1.11 -0.96
C ASP A 38 -20.67 2.30 -0.95
N PRO A 39 -21.19 3.56 -1.06
CA PRO A 39 -20.34 4.75 -0.99
C PRO A 39 -19.61 4.92 0.35
N GLN A 40 -20.12 4.33 1.44
CA GLN A 40 -19.45 4.39 2.72
C GLN A 40 -18.22 3.50 2.72
N ALA A 41 -18.31 2.30 2.18
CA ALA A 41 -17.17 1.39 2.02
C ALA A 41 -16.10 2.02 1.12
N GLU A 42 -16.50 2.66 0.01
CA GLU A 42 -15.57 3.39 -0.87
C GLU A 42 -14.85 4.52 -0.12
N THR A 43 -15.58 5.31 0.67
CA THR A 43 -15.01 6.41 1.46
C THR A 43 -13.97 5.89 2.45
N ILE A 44 -14.25 4.76 3.11
CA ILE A 44 -13.32 4.12 4.04
C ILE A 44 -12.09 3.58 3.30
N ALA A 45 -12.27 2.88 2.18
CA ALA A 45 -11.18 2.37 1.36
C ALA A 45 -10.26 3.50 0.87
N ARG A 46 -10.83 4.61 0.40
CA ARG A 46 -10.07 5.77 -0.10
C ARG A 46 -9.19 6.41 0.97
N ARG A 47 -9.70 6.57 2.21
CA ARG A 47 -8.93 7.20 3.29
C ARG A 47 -7.90 6.29 3.97
N ALA A 48 -8.09 4.97 3.90
CA ALA A 48 -7.30 4.01 4.68
C ALA A 48 -6.40 3.11 3.82
N CYS A 49 -6.74 2.88 2.55
CA CYS A 49 -6.10 1.86 1.73
C CYS A 49 -5.51 2.40 0.41
N TYR A 50 -6.17 3.37 -0.23
CA TYR A 50 -5.86 3.81 -1.60
C TYR A 50 -4.46 4.37 -1.77
N ASP A 51 -3.87 4.99 -0.76
CA ASP A 51 -2.51 5.53 -0.84
C ASP A 51 -1.45 4.45 -1.08
N CYS A 52 -1.71 3.19 -0.67
CA CYS A 52 -0.79 2.07 -0.93
C CYS A 52 -1.35 1.07 -1.94
N HIS A 53 -2.68 0.92 -2.02
CA HIS A 53 -3.34 -0.13 -2.78
C HIS A 53 -4.11 0.39 -4.01
N SER A 54 -3.75 1.55 -4.55
CA SER A 54 -4.35 2.06 -5.79
C SER A 54 -3.36 2.81 -6.67
N ASN A 55 -3.78 3.06 -7.92
CA ASN A 55 -3.09 3.95 -8.84
C ASN A 55 -3.65 5.38 -8.77
N GLU A 56 -4.32 5.76 -7.67
CA GLU A 56 -5.05 7.01 -7.53
C GLU A 56 -4.55 7.86 -6.34
N ILE A 57 -3.25 7.85 -6.05
CA ILE A 57 -2.68 8.68 -4.98
C ILE A 57 -2.82 10.15 -5.35
N VAL A 58 -3.60 10.89 -4.58
CA VAL A 58 -3.86 12.31 -4.85
C VAL A 58 -2.79 13.20 -4.23
N ASN A 59 -2.40 12.92 -2.99
CA ASN A 59 -1.51 13.77 -2.21
C ASN A 59 -0.32 12.98 -1.68
N TRP A 60 0.82 13.13 -2.33
CA TRP A 60 2.08 12.59 -1.81
C TRP A 60 2.53 13.41 -0.60
N PRO A 61 2.65 12.82 0.59
CA PRO A 61 3.06 13.52 1.78
C PRO A 61 4.50 14.02 1.65
N TRP A 62 4.86 15.07 2.42
CA TRP A 62 6.18 15.68 2.33
C TRP A 62 7.33 14.68 2.60
N TYR A 63 7.14 13.75 3.52
CA TYR A 63 8.15 12.73 3.86
C TYR A 63 8.38 11.72 2.72
N ALA A 64 7.39 11.49 1.86
CA ALA A 64 7.56 10.69 0.65
C ALA A 64 8.48 11.34 -0.39
N LYS A 65 8.87 12.61 -0.18
CA LYS A 65 9.77 13.36 -1.06
C LYS A 65 11.19 13.50 -0.50
N VAL A 66 11.47 12.95 0.67
CA VAL A 66 12.76 13.11 1.38
C VAL A 66 13.41 11.75 1.58
N ALA A 67 14.58 11.54 0.96
CA ALA A 67 15.36 10.32 1.14
C ALA A 67 15.99 10.25 2.56
N PRO A 68 16.09 9.07 3.16
CA PRO A 68 15.77 7.75 2.61
C PRO A 68 14.30 7.33 2.76
N VAL A 69 13.47 8.12 3.47
CA VAL A 69 12.06 7.80 3.74
C VAL A 69 11.26 7.65 2.45
N SER A 70 11.54 8.49 1.44
CA SER A 70 10.89 8.40 0.13
C SER A 70 11.07 7.03 -0.54
N TRP A 71 12.24 6.41 -0.40
CA TRP A 71 12.51 5.08 -0.97
C TRP A 71 11.65 4.02 -0.30
N TYR A 72 11.57 4.08 1.04
CA TYR A 72 10.76 3.17 1.83
C TYR A 72 9.27 3.30 1.48
N VAL A 73 8.75 4.53 1.42
CA VAL A 73 7.34 4.78 1.08
C VAL A 73 6.99 4.27 -0.30
N VAL A 74 7.79 4.59 -1.32
CA VAL A 74 7.53 4.14 -2.70
C VAL A 74 7.65 2.62 -2.83
N HIS A 75 8.61 2.01 -2.13
CA HIS A 75 8.73 0.55 -2.08
C HIS A 75 7.45 -0.09 -1.53
N HIS A 76 6.95 0.37 -0.39
CA HIS A 76 5.73 -0.15 0.23
C HIS A 76 4.46 0.07 -0.61
N ILE A 77 4.39 1.19 -1.33
CA ILE A 77 3.30 1.44 -2.28
C ILE A 77 3.34 0.42 -3.42
N ASN A 78 4.53 0.13 -3.94
CA ASN A 78 4.66 -0.88 -5.00
C ASN A 78 4.28 -2.27 -4.48
N GLU A 79 4.75 -2.68 -3.31
CA GLU A 79 4.35 -3.94 -2.67
C GLU A 79 2.84 -4.01 -2.41
N GLY A 80 2.24 -2.91 -1.92
CA GLY A 80 0.81 -2.83 -1.71
C GLY A 80 0.00 -3.01 -3.00
N ARG A 81 0.44 -2.35 -4.09
CA ARG A 81 -0.18 -2.49 -5.42
C ARG A 81 0.01 -3.89 -6.01
N GLU A 82 1.12 -4.54 -5.72
CA GLU A 82 1.38 -5.91 -6.16
C GLU A 82 0.51 -6.91 -5.40
N ALA A 83 0.35 -6.72 -4.09
CA ALA A 83 -0.45 -7.59 -3.24
C ALA A 83 -1.95 -7.47 -3.53
N TYR A 84 -2.45 -6.25 -3.67
CA TYR A 84 -3.83 -5.92 -4.01
C TYR A 84 -3.94 -4.49 -4.54
N ASN A 85 -4.52 -4.32 -5.73
CA ASN A 85 -4.66 -3.01 -6.36
C ASN A 85 -6.12 -2.71 -6.70
N PHE A 86 -6.73 -1.78 -5.98
CA PHE A 86 -8.10 -1.31 -6.26
C PHE A 86 -8.30 -0.73 -7.66
N SER A 87 -7.22 -0.34 -8.33
CA SER A 87 -7.25 0.21 -9.69
C SER A 87 -7.01 -0.83 -10.78
N ASP A 88 -6.64 -2.06 -10.42
CA ASP A 88 -6.30 -3.13 -11.37
C ASP A 88 -6.45 -4.52 -10.74
N VAL A 89 -7.69 -4.99 -10.63
CA VAL A 89 -8.01 -6.31 -10.06
C VAL A 89 -7.49 -7.43 -10.95
N ALA A 90 -7.67 -7.31 -12.27
CA ALA A 90 -7.18 -8.31 -13.21
C ALA A 90 -5.64 -8.43 -13.15
N GLY A 91 -4.93 -7.28 -13.05
CA GLY A 91 -3.48 -7.25 -12.85
C GLY A 91 -3.06 -7.90 -11.53
N THR A 92 -3.79 -7.66 -10.44
CA THR A 92 -3.55 -8.33 -9.14
C THR A 92 -3.67 -9.84 -9.27
N LEU A 93 -4.75 -10.35 -9.85
CA LEU A 93 -4.96 -11.79 -10.05
C LEU A 93 -3.91 -12.41 -10.99
N ALA A 94 -3.48 -11.68 -12.03
CA ALA A 94 -2.46 -12.15 -12.96
C ALA A 94 -1.06 -12.18 -12.34
N ASN A 95 -0.70 -11.18 -11.51
CA ASN A 95 0.63 -11.05 -10.90
C ASN A 95 0.84 -12.01 -9.71
N SER A 96 -0.21 -12.50 -9.13
CA SER A 96 -0.16 -13.45 -8.02
C SER A 96 0.63 -14.73 -8.29
N HIS A 97 0.90 -15.03 -9.57
CA HIS A 97 1.76 -16.13 -9.98
C HIS A 97 3.27 -15.84 -9.87
N GLN A 98 3.69 -14.61 -9.58
CA GLN A 98 5.10 -14.20 -9.65
C GLN A 98 5.79 -13.96 -8.29
N HIS A 99 5.03 -13.81 -7.21
CA HIS A 99 5.59 -13.48 -5.90
C HIS A 99 5.70 -14.70 -4.98
N HIS A 100 6.65 -15.56 -5.28
CA HIS A 100 7.04 -16.61 -4.35
C HIS A 100 8.52 -16.54 -4.04
N HIS A 101 8.81 -16.17 -2.79
CA HIS A 101 10.09 -16.44 -2.17
C HIS A 101 10.31 -17.96 -2.11
N ASP A 102 11.45 -18.37 -2.61
CA ASP A 102 12.03 -19.72 -2.65
C ASP A 102 11.51 -20.72 -1.60
N GLY A 103 10.46 -21.43 -1.92
CA GLY A 103 9.93 -22.54 -1.15
C GLY A 103 9.15 -23.51 -2.05
N GLU A 104 9.52 -24.78 -2.03
CA GLU A 104 9.10 -25.88 -2.93
C GLU A 104 7.65 -26.34 -2.77
N ASP A 105 6.65 -25.48 -2.64
CA ASP A 105 5.26 -25.91 -2.61
C ASP A 105 4.50 -25.33 -3.81
N ALA A 106 3.81 -26.21 -4.53
CA ALA A 106 2.98 -25.86 -5.69
C ALA A 106 1.89 -24.87 -5.25
N HIS A 107 2.03 -23.61 -5.69
CA HIS A 107 1.15 -22.54 -5.27
C HIS A 107 -0.14 -22.55 -6.08
N GLU A 108 -1.26 -22.60 -5.36
CA GLU A 108 -2.56 -22.38 -5.97
C GLU A 108 -2.64 -20.94 -6.49
N PRO A 109 -3.25 -20.71 -7.67
CA PRO A 109 -3.46 -19.37 -8.18
C PRO A 109 -4.32 -18.56 -7.20
N ILE A 110 -3.94 -17.32 -6.91
CA ILE A 110 -4.77 -16.42 -6.11
C ILE A 110 -6.10 -16.23 -6.84
N THR A 111 -7.17 -16.51 -6.14
CA THR A 111 -8.55 -16.35 -6.62
C THR A 111 -9.19 -15.13 -5.95
N VAL A 112 -10.31 -14.67 -6.47
CA VAL A 112 -11.12 -13.64 -5.83
C VAL A 112 -11.46 -14.03 -4.38
N ALA A 113 -11.76 -15.31 -4.13
CA ALA A 113 -12.07 -15.78 -2.79
C ALA A 113 -10.87 -15.65 -1.83
N THR A 114 -9.67 -16.03 -2.26
CA THR A 114 -8.45 -15.88 -1.45
C THR A 114 -8.06 -14.42 -1.23
N LEU A 115 -8.29 -13.53 -2.22
CA LEU A 115 -8.10 -12.09 -2.04
C LEU A 115 -9.04 -11.52 -0.96
N ILE A 116 -10.31 -11.92 -0.98
CA ILE A 116 -11.30 -11.50 0.01
C ILE A 116 -10.90 -12.00 1.40
N GLU A 117 -10.48 -13.26 1.50
CA GLU A 117 -10.04 -13.88 2.76
C GLU A 117 -8.84 -13.12 3.35
N HIS A 118 -7.76 -12.95 2.60
CA HIS A 118 -6.56 -12.24 3.05
C HIS A 118 -6.86 -10.78 3.43
N ALA A 119 -7.61 -10.05 2.59
CA ALA A 119 -8.00 -8.67 2.92
C ALA A 119 -8.81 -8.60 4.22
N SER A 120 -9.76 -9.53 4.41
CA SER A 120 -10.60 -9.59 5.61
C SER A 120 -9.79 -9.93 6.86
N GLU A 121 -8.84 -10.85 6.76
CA GLU A 121 -7.96 -11.24 7.85
C GLU A 121 -7.11 -10.04 8.31
N HIS A 122 -6.34 -9.43 7.41
CA HIS A 122 -5.46 -8.30 7.75
C HIS A 122 -6.21 -7.08 8.28
N ILE A 123 -7.42 -6.80 7.76
CA ILE A 123 -8.28 -5.72 8.28
C ILE A 123 -8.76 -6.07 9.69
N THR A 124 -9.20 -7.32 9.92
CA THR A 124 -9.73 -7.77 11.22
C THR A 124 -8.64 -7.77 12.29
N GLU A 125 -7.47 -8.31 11.97
CA GLU A 125 -6.32 -8.37 12.90
C GLU A 125 -5.71 -7.00 13.17
N GLY A 126 -5.97 -6.01 12.29
CA GLY A 126 -5.47 -4.64 12.44
C GLY A 126 -4.06 -4.44 11.91
N ASP A 127 -3.59 -5.34 11.07
CA ASP A 127 -2.33 -5.20 10.34
C ASP A 127 -2.45 -4.16 9.23
N MET A 128 -3.68 -3.97 8.71
CA MET A 128 -4.02 -2.95 7.72
C MET A 128 -5.12 -2.01 8.22
N PRO A 129 -4.91 -0.69 8.13
CA PRO A 129 -3.67 0.01 7.74
C PRO A 129 -2.54 -0.14 8.77
N PRO A 130 -1.26 -0.14 8.34
CA PRO A 130 -0.13 -0.30 9.26
C PRO A 130 -0.04 0.81 10.32
N ALA A 131 0.40 0.48 11.52
CA ALA A 131 0.46 1.42 12.65
C ALA A 131 1.35 2.66 12.35
N TYR A 132 2.44 2.51 11.59
CA TYR A 132 3.28 3.65 11.20
C TYR A 132 2.56 4.59 10.21
N TYR A 133 1.63 4.08 9.40
CA TYR A 133 0.82 4.90 8.50
C TYR A 133 -0.23 5.68 9.30
N THR A 134 -0.99 5.01 10.16
CA THR A 134 -2.04 5.63 10.96
C THR A 134 -1.51 6.66 11.97
N LEU A 135 -0.23 6.56 12.36
CA LEU A 135 0.44 7.57 13.20
C LEU A 135 0.48 8.95 12.52
N MET A 136 0.62 8.98 11.18
CA MET A 136 0.69 10.20 10.38
C MET A 136 -0.64 10.54 9.70
N HIS A 137 -1.58 9.59 9.64
CA HIS A 137 -2.89 9.66 9.00
C HIS A 137 -3.97 9.19 9.98
N ASN A 138 -4.32 10.06 10.94
CA ASN A 138 -5.28 9.70 12.00
C ASN A 138 -6.68 9.36 11.47
N ASP A 139 -7.03 9.89 10.31
CA ASP A 139 -8.29 9.62 9.61
C ASP A 139 -8.33 8.21 8.98
N ALA A 140 -7.17 7.58 8.81
CA ALA A 140 -7.07 6.20 8.33
C ALA A 140 -7.29 5.14 9.41
N VAL A 141 -7.39 5.53 10.69
CA VAL A 141 -7.71 4.61 11.77
C VAL A 141 -9.13 4.04 11.57
N LEU A 142 -9.23 2.71 11.56
CA LEU A 142 -10.51 2.01 11.38
C LEU A 142 -11.12 1.64 12.72
N SER A 143 -12.38 2.05 12.93
CA SER A 143 -13.22 1.50 14.00
C SER A 143 -13.70 0.09 13.62
N GLU A 144 -14.22 -0.68 14.56
CA GLU A 144 -14.81 -2.00 14.28
C GLU A 144 -15.99 -1.91 13.28
N ALA A 145 -16.73 -0.80 13.32
CA ALA A 145 -17.79 -0.54 12.35
C ALA A 145 -17.23 -0.25 10.95
N ASP A 146 -16.12 0.53 10.86
CA ASP A 146 -15.43 0.76 9.58
C ASP A 146 -14.88 -0.54 9.00
N LYS A 147 -14.26 -1.39 9.83
CA LYS A 147 -13.75 -2.70 9.39
C LYS A 147 -14.85 -3.55 8.79
N ALA A 148 -15.98 -3.68 9.50
CA ALA A 148 -17.12 -4.48 9.04
C ALA A 148 -17.68 -3.94 7.71
N THR A 149 -17.84 -2.62 7.58
CA THR A 149 -18.34 -1.96 6.36
C THR A 149 -17.36 -2.15 5.21
N LEU A 150 -16.07 -1.96 5.46
CA LEU A 150 -15.02 -2.10 4.44
C LEU A 150 -14.92 -3.54 3.92
N ILE A 151 -14.90 -4.54 4.83
CA ILE A 151 -14.85 -5.96 4.46
C ILE A 151 -16.07 -6.35 3.62
N ALA A 152 -17.28 -5.92 4.03
CA ALA A 152 -18.49 -6.17 3.27
C ALA A 152 -18.44 -5.53 1.88
N GLY A 153 -17.97 -4.28 1.78
CA GLY A 153 -17.84 -3.55 0.53
C GLY A 153 -16.81 -4.17 -0.42
N ILE A 154 -15.63 -4.55 0.08
CA ILE A 154 -14.61 -5.26 -0.71
C ILE A 154 -15.15 -6.61 -1.19
N THR A 155 -15.78 -7.38 -0.30
CA THR A 155 -16.36 -8.67 -0.64
C THR A 155 -17.39 -8.55 -1.76
N GLN A 156 -18.30 -7.59 -1.65
CA GLN A 156 -19.30 -7.34 -2.69
C GLN A 156 -18.65 -6.93 -3.99
N ALA A 157 -17.78 -5.93 -3.95
CA ALA A 157 -17.16 -5.36 -5.13
C ALA A 157 -16.31 -6.37 -5.92
N LEU A 158 -15.62 -7.29 -5.23
CA LEU A 158 -14.84 -8.34 -5.88
C LEU A 158 -15.70 -9.50 -6.39
N ASN A 159 -16.84 -9.79 -5.78
CA ASN A 159 -17.76 -10.82 -6.28
C ASN A 159 -18.56 -10.35 -7.51
N ASP A 160 -18.78 -9.05 -7.62
CA ASP A 160 -19.51 -8.43 -8.74
C ASP A 160 -18.58 -8.10 -9.92
N HIS A 161 -17.25 -8.29 -9.75
CA HIS A 161 -16.21 -7.98 -10.71
C HIS A 161 -15.97 -9.15 -11.68
#